data_8cc7216baf56886c7da441f230b5a864
#
_entry.id   8cc7216baf56886c7da441f230b5a864
#
_cell.length_a   1.000
_cell.length_b   1.000
_cell.length_c   1.000
_cell.angle_alpha   90.00
_cell.angle_beta   90.00
_cell.angle_gamma   90.00
#
_symmetry.space_group_name_H-M   'P 1'
#
loop_
_entity.id
_entity.type
_entity.pdbx_description
1 polymer ?
#
loop_
_entity_poly.entity_id
_entity_poly.type
_entity_poly.pdbx_seq_one_letter_code
_entity_poly.pdbx_strand_id
1 'polypeptide(L)'
;MAGHRADDDVAVAHADTHARLERVSLVTRESAESDGAPRSAGATWARGAGDRARAEEPDALRTCFERDRDRILHANAFRRLAGKTQVFVFPEDHMRTRLTHALEVAQVAAGVARPLGLNVALNEAIALGHDCGHGPGGHASEEALDPYLPGGFDHAPWGADVALAPLNLCAETLDGIRNHSWSRPAPATPEGEVVSWAVISRN
;
A
#
# COMPACT_ATOMS: atom_id res chain seq x y z
N MET A 1 -15.96 -22.11 -0.49
CA MET A 1 -16.50 -22.73 0.72
C MET A 1 -17.96 -22.31 0.85
N ALA A 2 -18.89 -23.23 0.93
CA ALA A 2 -20.28 -22.91 1.15
C ALA A 2 -20.47 -22.63 2.65
N GLY A 3 -20.87 -21.40 3.00
CA GLY A 3 -21.27 -21.09 4.38
C GLY A 3 -22.55 -21.85 4.75
N HIS A 4 -22.65 -22.28 5.99
CA HIS A 4 -23.87 -22.87 6.51
C HIS A 4 -24.89 -21.75 6.79
N ARG A 5 -26.12 -21.89 6.28
CA ARG A 5 -27.24 -21.00 6.63
C ARG A 5 -28.01 -21.62 7.78
N ALA A 6 -28.16 -20.88 8.87
CA ALA A 6 -29.02 -21.29 9.97
C ALA A 6 -30.50 -20.92 9.71
N ASP A 7 -30.71 -19.77 9.02
CA ASP A 7 -32.00 -19.30 8.48
C ASP A 7 -31.73 -18.32 7.34
N ASP A 8 -32.76 -17.75 6.73
CA ASP A 8 -32.60 -16.83 5.58
C ASP A 8 -31.90 -15.50 5.92
N ASP A 9 -31.78 -15.13 7.20
CA ASP A 9 -31.23 -13.87 7.65
C ASP A 9 -29.85 -13.99 8.33
N VAL A 10 -29.39 -15.21 8.65
CA VAL A 10 -28.13 -15.44 9.35
C VAL A 10 -27.23 -16.37 8.55
N ALA A 11 -26.03 -15.90 8.21
CA ALA A 11 -24.98 -16.71 7.62
C ALA A 11 -23.94 -17.06 8.69
N VAL A 12 -23.60 -18.34 8.84
CA VAL A 12 -22.59 -18.83 9.77
C VAL A 12 -21.47 -19.54 9.01
N ALA A 13 -20.24 -19.35 9.44
CA ALA A 13 -19.07 -19.97 8.80
C ALA A 13 -18.93 -21.45 9.18
N HIS A 14 -19.35 -21.82 10.38
CA HIS A 14 -19.32 -23.17 10.92
C HIS A 14 -20.65 -23.50 11.60
N ALA A 15 -21.08 -24.75 11.52
CA ALA A 15 -22.35 -25.21 12.09
C ALA A 15 -22.42 -25.07 13.63
N ASP A 16 -21.28 -25.10 14.29
CA ASP A 16 -21.11 -24.98 15.75
C ASP A 16 -20.67 -23.58 16.22
N THR A 17 -20.72 -22.57 15.32
CA THR A 17 -20.31 -21.22 15.70
C THR A 17 -21.29 -20.59 16.70
N HIS A 18 -20.73 -19.89 17.68
CA HIS A 18 -21.48 -19.02 18.60
C HIS A 18 -21.66 -17.59 18.06
N ALA A 19 -20.91 -17.22 17.01
CA ALA A 19 -21.03 -15.91 16.37
C ALA A 19 -22.21 -15.94 15.36
N ARG A 20 -23.20 -15.11 15.60
CA ARG A 20 -24.28 -14.82 14.64
C ARG A 20 -24.02 -13.50 13.98
N LEU A 21 -23.89 -13.51 12.66
CA LEU A 21 -23.83 -12.28 11.86
C LEU A 21 -25.26 -11.97 11.41
N GLU A 22 -25.88 -11.03 12.10
CA GLU A 22 -27.13 -10.46 11.61
C GLU A 22 -26.89 -9.69 10.32
N ARG A 23 -27.89 -9.64 9.44
CA ARG A 23 -27.83 -8.84 8.22
C ARG A 23 -27.75 -7.37 8.60
N VAL A 24 -26.53 -6.83 8.66
CA VAL A 24 -26.30 -5.39 8.78
C VAL A 24 -26.29 -4.81 7.37
N SER A 25 -26.70 -3.56 7.24
CA SER A 25 -26.52 -2.81 6.00
C SER A 25 -25.03 -2.79 5.64
N LEU A 26 -24.69 -3.21 4.42
CA LEU A 26 -23.31 -3.19 3.94
C LEU A 26 -22.81 -1.74 3.92
N VAL A 27 -21.61 -1.53 4.43
CA VAL A 27 -20.90 -0.26 4.21
C VAL A 27 -20.47 -0.23 2.74
N THR A 28 -21.10 0.63 1.95
CA THR A 28 -20.76 0.80 0.54
C THR A 28 -19.56 1.72 0.39
N ARG A 29 -18.94 1.72 -0.80
CA ARG A 29 -17.86 2.66 -1.13
C ARG A 29 -18.29 4.12 -0.93
N GLU A 30 -19.51 4.49 -1.40
CA GLU A 30 -20.03 5.86 -1.25
C GLU A 30 -20.15 6.25 0.24
N SER A 31 -20.62 5.34 1.09
CA SER A 31 -20.67 5.56 2.53
C SER A 31 -19.26 5.71 3.11
N ALA A 32 -18.32 4.84 2.73
CA ALA A 32 -16.94 4.93 3.20
C ALA A 32 -16.24 6.23 2.73
N GLU A 33 -16.51 6.70 1.52
CA GLU A 33 -16.00 7.99 1.01
C GLU A 33 -16.58 9.19 1.77
N SER A 34 -17.82 9.10 2.25
CA SER A 34 -18.48 10.16 2.99
C SER A 34 -18.11 10.14 4.50
N ASP A 35 -18.24 8.97 5.12
CA ASP A 35 -18.09 8.81 6.57
C ASP A 35 -16.61 8.66 6.99
N GLY A 36 -15.79 8.08 6.12
CA GLY A 36 -14.36 7.93 6.27
C GLY A 36 -13.53 9.07 5.69
N ALA A 37 -14.16 10.16 5.30
CA ALA A 37 -13.49 11.30 4.69
C ALA A 37 -12.35 11.84 5.57
N PRO A 38 -11.22 12.22 4.97
CA PRO A 38 -10.13 12.88 5.68
C PRO A 38 -10.62 14.13 6.39
N ARG A 39 -10.10 14.38 7.61
CA ARG A 39 -10.51 15.50 8.45
C ARG A 39 -9.59 16.71 8.33
N SER A 40 -8.36 16.50 7.85
CA SER A 40 -7.38 17.56 7.69
C SER A 40 -7.52 18.29 6.35
N ALA A 41 -7.35 19.61 6.37
CA ALA A 41 -7.24 20.40 5.15
C ALA A 41 -6.00 19.93 4.35
N GLY A 42 -6.18 19.67 3.07
CA GLY A 42 -5.13 19.19 2.18
C GLY A 42 -4.95 17.66 2.16
N ALA A 43 -5.61 16.90 3.02
CA ALA A 43 -5.61 15.45 2.95
C ALA A 43 -6.31 14.96 1.67
N THR A 44 -5.86 13.83 1.15
CA THR A 44 -6.30 13.30 -0.13
C THR A 44 -7.64 12.56 0.00
N TRP A 45 -8.61 12.92 -0.82
CA TRP A 45 -9.92 12.30 -0.85
C TRP A 45 -9.96 11.11 -1.79
N ALA A 46 -10.47 9.97 -1.32
CA ALA A 46 -10.85 8.88 -2.20
C ALA A 46 -12.14 9.25 -2.96
N ARG A 47 -12.16 9.01 -4.26
CA ARG A 47 -13.34 9.29 -5.10
C ARG A 47 -13.48 8.25 -6.20
N GLY A 48 -14.60 7.54 -6.21
CA GLY A 48 -14.95 6.60 -7.27
C GLY A 48 -13.85 5.57 -7.57
N ALA A 49 -13.42 5.48 -8.82
CA ALA A 49 -12.35 4.59 -9.24
C ALA A 49 -10.93 5.13 -8.98
N GLY A 50 -10.79 6.42 -8.65
CA GLY A 50 -9.51 7.14 -8.56
C GLY A 50 -8.95 7.54 -9.93
N ASP A 51 -7.94 8.40 -9.91
CA ASP A 51 -7.21 8.81 -11.14
C ASP A 51 -6.20 7.70 -11.51
N ARG A 52 -6.48 7.01 -12.62
CA ARG A 52 -5.73 5.84 -13.10
C ARG A 52 -5.36 5.98 -14.56
N ALA A 53 -4.21 5.43 -14.94
CA ALA A 53 -3.75 5.42 -16.33
C ALA A 53 -4.75 4.73 -17.28
N ARG A 54 -5.45 3.71 -16.82
CA ARG A 54 -6.53 3.02 -17.54
C ARG A 54 -7.81 3.16 -16.75
N ALA A 55 -8.87 3.64 -17.41
CA ALA A 55 -10.19 3.77 -16.80
C ALA A 55 -10.69 2.40 -16.27
N GLU A 56 -11.28 2.41 -15.10
CA GLU A 56 -11.89 1.25 -14.46
C GLU A 56 -13.20 1.65 -13.80
N GLU A 57 -14.11 0.69 -13.63
CA GLU A 57 -15.31 0.91 -12.83
C GLU A 57 -14.96 0.98 -11.34
N PRO A 58 -15.64 1.86 -10.58
CA PRO A 58 -15.50 1.89 -9.13
C PRO A 58 -15.87 0.54 -8.49
N ASP A 59 -15.19 0.17 -7.42
CA ASP A 59 -15.58 -0.99 -6.62
C ASP A 59 -16.84 -0.66 -5.80
N ALA A 60 -17.69 -1.65 -5.56
CA ALA A 60 -18.93 -1.44 -4.82
C ALA A 60 -18.71 -1.17 -3.32
N LEU A 61 -17.63 -1.71 -2.75
CA LEU A 61 -17.38 -1.72 -1.30
C LEU A 61 -16.11 -0.96 -0.91
N ARG A 62 -15.04 -1.03 -1.74
CA ARG A 62 -13.73 -0.48 -1.43
C ARG A 62 -13.49 0.85 -2.13
N THR A 63 -12.93 1.81 -1.41
CA THR A 63 -12.40 3.05 -1.98
C THR A 63 -11.25 2.78 -2.97
N CYS A 64 -10.91 3.76 -3.81
CA CYS A 64 -9.85 3.61 -4.79
C CYS A 64 -8.50 3.27 -4.15
N PHE A 65 -8.17 3.86 -2.99
CA PHE A 65 -6.90 3.63 -2.30
C PHE A 65 -6.88 2.31 -1.52
N GLU A 66 -8.03 1.83 -1.02
CA GLU A 66 -8.12 0.47 -0.46
C GLU A 66 -7.87 -0.58 -1.54
N ARG A 67 -8.39 -0.36 -2.77
CA ARG A 67 -8.07 -1.23 -3.91
C ARG A 67 -6.58 -1.21 -4.25
N ASP A 68 -5.93 -0.05 -4.19
CA ASP A 68 -4.49 0.05 -4.45
C ASP A 68 -3.68 -0.69 -3.39
N ARG A 69 -3.97 -0.50 -2.11
CA ARG A 69 -3.35 -1.24 -1.01
C ARG A 69 -3.47 -2.75 -1.22
N ASP A 70 -4.67 -3.23 -1.51
CA ASP A 70 -4.94 -4.65 -1.71
C ASP A 70 -4.19 -5.18 -2.95
N ARG A 71 -4.15 -4.44 -4.05
CA ARG A 71 -3.41 -4.82 -5.26
C ARG A 71 -1.92 -4.95 -4.99
N ILE A 72 -1.33 -4.00 -4.27
CA ILE A 72 0.09 -4.04 -3.90
C ILE A 72 0.36 -5.25 -3.01
N LEU A 73 -0.42 -5.45 -1.95
CA LEU A 73 -0.25 -6.55 -1.00
C LEU A 73 -0.29 -7.94 -1.67
N HIS A 74 -1.11 -8.07 -2.71
CA HIS A 74 -1.24 -9.33 -3.47
C HIS A 74 -0.29 -9.42 -4.69
N ALA A 75 0.49 -8.38 -4.98
CA ALA A 75 1.39 -8.35 -6.13
C ALA A 75 2.63 -9.24 -5.94
N ASN A 76 3.11 -9.81 -7.05
CA ASN A 76 4.37 -10.55 -7.04
C ASN A 76 5.56 -9.65 -6.65
N ALA A 77 5.55 -8.37 -7.05
CA ALA A 77 6.57 -7.40 -6.68
C ALA A 77 6.71 -7.28 -5.16
N PHE A 78 5.60 -7.19 -4.43
CA PHE A 78 5.57 -7.14 -2.97
C PHE A 78 6.04 -8.46 -2.33
N ARG A 79 5.53 -9.61 -2.80
CA ARG A 79 5.95 -10.93 -2.28
C ARG A 79 7.45 -11.18 -2.43
N ARG A 80 8.06 -10.70 -3.52
CA ARG A 80 9.49 -10.83 -3.76
C ARG A 80 10.35 -10.08 -2.76
N LEU A 81 9.80 -9.13 -2.03
CA LEU A 81 10.51 -8.43 -0.94
C LEU A 81 10.95 -9.38 0.19
N ALA A 82 10.26 -10.53 0.36
CA ALA A 82 10.65 -11.54 1.34
C ALA A 82 12.04 -12.14 1.07
N GLY A 83 12.45 -12.22 -0.21
CA GLY A 83 13.77 -12.72 -0.62
C GLY A 83 14.81 -11.62 -0.83
N LYS A 84 14.50 -10.36 -0.52
CA LYS A 84 15.43 -9.23 -0.64
C LYS A 84 15.89 -8.79 0.74
N THR A 85 17.21 -8.62 0.89
CA THR A 85 17.80 -8.23 2.17
C THR A 85 17.52 -6.76 2.48
N GLN A 86 17.32 -6.43 3.75
CA GLN A 86 17.29 -5.04 4.20
C GLN A 86 18.71 -4.52 4.44
N VAL A 87 19.48 -5.23 5.23
CA VAL A 87 20.85 -4.85 5.63
C VAL A 87 21.84 -6.01 5.41
N PHE A 88 21.48 -7.24 5.77
CA PHE A 88 22.37 -8.40 5.71
C PHE A 88 22.07 -9.27 4.49
N VAL A 89 23.11 -9.68 3.77
CA VAL A 89 22.98 -10.51 2.55
C VAL A 89 22.43 -11.90 2.83
N PHE A 90 22.75 -12.48 4.00
CA PHE A 90 22.23 -13.76 4.47
C PHE A 90 21.56 -13.53 5.85
N PRO A 91 20.30 -13.08 5.89
CA PRO A 91 19.63 -12.85 7.15
C PRO A 91 19.32 -14.18 7.84
N GLU A 92 19.55 -14.25 9.15
CA GLU A 92 19.00 -15.29 10.00
C GLU A 92 17.47 -15.11 10.11
N ASP A 93 16.75 -16.14 10.60
CA ASP A 93 15.29 -16.21 10.58
C ASP A 93 14.58 -15.04 11.30
N HIS A 94 15.22 -14.43 12.30
CA HIS A 94 14.69 -13.28 13.04
C HIS A 94 15.08 -11.92 12.46
N MET A 95 15.94 -11.89 11.43
CA MET A 95 16.39 -10.64 10.83
C MET A 95 15.35 -10.07 9.87
N ARG A 96 15.28 -8.73 9.83
CA ARG A 96 14.34 -8.00 9.00
C ARG A 96 14.62 -8.23 7.50
N THR A 97 13.59 -8.63 6.78
CA THR A 97 13.56 -8.60 5.31
C THR A 97 12.92 -7.29 4.83
N ARG A 98 13.04 -6.97 3.53
CA ARG A 98 12.32 -5.82 2.96
C ARG A 98 10.80 -5.94 3.06
N LEU A 99 10.27 -7.16 3.04
CA LEU A 99 8.84 -7.38 3.23
C LEU A 99 8.40 -7.00 4.64
N THR A 100 9.11 -7.47 5.67
CA THR A 100 8.77 -7.12 7.06
C THR A 100 9.01 -5.63 7.33
N HIS A 101 10.04 -5.02 6.72
CA HIS A 101 10.27 -3.57 6.76
C HIS A 101 9.06 -2.81 6.18
N ALA A 102 8.59 -3.16 4.99
CA ALA A 102 7.46 -2.49 4.37
C ALA A 102 6.18 -2.58 5.23
N LEU A 103 5.94 -3.73 5.88
CA LEU A 103 4.81 -3.89 6.81
C LEU A 103 4.96 -3.00 8.06
N GLU A 104 6.16 -2.90 8.62
CA GLU A 104 6.44 -2.04 9.77
C GLU A 104 6.28 -0.55 9.40
N VAL A 105 6.80 -0.13 8.24
CA VAL A 105 6.60 1.23 7.72
C VAL A 105 5.12 1.53 7.55
N ALA A 106 4.35 0.62 6.96
CA ALA A 106 2.91 0.80 6.78
C ALA A 106 2.18 0.95 8.12
N GLN A 107 2.54 0.14 9.13
CA GLN A 107 1.95 0.22 10.47
C GLN A 107 2.26 1.57 11.15
N VAL A 108 3.51 2.05 11.08
CA VAL A 108 3.92 3.33 11.67
C VAL A 108 3.26 4.48 10.93
N ALA A 109 3.32 4.49 9.61
CA ALA A 109 2.73 5.53 8.77
C ALA A 109 1.21 5.65 9.00
N ALA A 110 0.48 4.54 9.06
CA ALA A 110 -0.95 4.54 9.41
C ALA A 110 -1.21 5.05 10.84
N GLY A 111 -0.31 4.73 11.79
CA GLY A 111 -0.37 5.24 13.16
C GLY A 111 -0.21 6.76 13.24
N VAL A 112 0.55 7.36 12.34
CA VAL A 112 0.72 8.83 12.22
C VAL A 112 -0.43 9.45 11.41
N ALA A 113 -0.80 8.85 10.27
CA ALA A 113 -1.83 9.40 9.39
C ALA A 113 -3.21 9.50 10.08
N ARG A 114 -3.58 8.50 10.89
CA ARG A 114 -4.88 8.45 11.57
C ARG A 114 -5.15 9.64 12.50
N PRO A 115 -4.30 9.96 13.49
CA PRO A 115 -4.52 11.13 14.36
C PRO A 115 -4.38 12.46 13.61
N LEU A 116 -3.62 12.51 12.51
CA LEU A 116 -3.53 13.68 11.64
C LEU A 116 -4.76 13.86 10.75
N GLY A 117 -5.70 12.93 10.73
CA GLY A 117 -6.91 13.00 9.90
C GLY A 117 -6.60 12.90 8.40
N LEU A 118 -5.54 12.18 8.02
CA LEU A 118 -5.15 11.91 6.65
C LEU A 118 -5.83 10.65 6.10
N ASN A 119 -5.69 10.39 4.80
CA ASN A 119 -6.21 9.18 4.17
C ASN A 119 -5.31 7.98 4.49
N VAL A 120 -5.75 7.16 5.46
CA VAL A 120 -4.98 6.01 5.94
C VAL A 120 -4.77 4.97 4.85
N ALA A 121 -5.76 4.72 4.00
CA ALA A 121 -5.65 3.71 2.94
C ALA A 121 -4.61 4.10 1.86
N LEU A 122 -4.56 5.39 1.48
CA LEU A 122 -3.52 5.92 0.59
C LEU A 122 -2.14 5.79 1.23
N ASN A 123 -2.03 6.18 2.50
CA ASN A 123 -0.79 6.10 3.25
C ASN A 123 -0.26 4.66 3.35
N GLU A 124 -1.14 3.68 3.66
CA GLU A 124 -0.78 2.26 3.68
C GLU A 124 -0.36 1.75 2.28
N ALA A 125 -1.07 2.16 1.22
CA ALA A 125 -0.74 1.75 -0.15
C ALA A 125 0.66 2.23 -0.56
N ILE A 126 0.99 3.51 -0.30
CA ILE A 126 2.32 4.07 -0.57
C ILE A 126 3.38 3.31 0.24
N ALA A 127 3.15 3.12 1.55
CA ALA A 127 4.09 2.46 2.44
C ALA A 127 4.37 1.00 2.06
N LEU A 128 3.36 0.24 1.63
CA LEU A 128 3.55 -1.13 1.14
C LEU A 128 4.32 -1.17 -0.18
N GLY A 129 4.13 -0.16 -1.04
CA GLY A 129 4.70 -0.12 -2.39
C GLY A 129 6.13 0.42 -2.46
N HIS A 130 6.58 1.19 -1.46
CA HIS A 130 7.78 2.02 -1.55
C HIS A 130 9.05 1.27 -1.97
N ASP A 131 9.25 0.06 -1.48
CA ASP A 131 10.43 -0.78 -1.72
C ASP A 131 10.29 -1.78 -2.88
N CYS A 132 9.13 -1.82 -3.57
CA CYS A 132 8.85 -2.84 -4.59
C CYS A 132 9.82 -2.80 -5.79
N GLY A 133 10.49 -1.68 -6.02
CA GLY A 133 11.47 -1.50 -7.10
C GLY A 133 12.88 -1.96 -6.79
N HIS A 134 13.24 -2.24 -5.55
CA HIS A 134 14.60 -2.65 -5.20
C HIS A 134 15.04 -3.95 -5.88
N GLY A 135 16.34 -4.00 -6.24
CA GLY A 135 17.03 -5.22 -6.60
C GLY A 135 17.32 -6.13 -5.38
N PRO A 136 17.86 -7.35 -5.60
CA PRO A 136 18.12 -8.31 -4.52
C PRO A 136 19.04 -7.80 -3.41
N GLY A 137 20.03 -6.96 -3.77
CA GLY A 137 21.00 -6.37 -2.83
C GLY A 137 20.60 -5.01 -2.26
N GLY A 138 19.35 -4.57 -2.43
CA GLY A 138 18.92 -3.25 -1.97
C GLY A 138 19.71 -2.13 -2.64
N HIS A 139 20.18 -1.13 -1.87
CA HIS A 139 20.96 0.00 -2.42
C HIS A 139 22.27 -0.41 -3.11
N ALA A 140 22.92 -1.49 -2.66
CA ALA A 140 24.11 -2.00 -3.37
C ALA A 140 23.78 -2.46 -4.80
N SER A 141 22.55 -2.94 -5.05
CA SER A 141 22.12 -3.27 -6.41
C SER A 141 21.78 -2.03 -7.25
N GLU A 142 21.47 -0.89 -6.64
CA GLU A 142 21.31 0.38 -7.36
C GLU A 142 22.66 0.84 -7.93
N GLU A 143 23.68 0.92 -7.10
CA GLU A 143 25.05 1.26 -7.55
C GLU A 143 25.56 0.31 -8.64
N ALA A 144 25.28 -0.99 -8.50
CA ALA A 144 25.71 -2.01 -9.46
C ALA A 144 24.97 -1.91 -10.79
N LEU A 145 23.71 -1.52 -10.81
CA LEU A 145 22.85 -1.43 -12.01
C LEU A 145 22.92 -0.06 -12.68
N ASP A 146 23.29 0.98 -11.95
CA ASP A 146 23.33 2.37 -12.41
C ASP A 146 24.05 2.54 -13.76
N PRO A 147 25.26 1.97 -13.99
CA PRO A 147 25.98 2.13 -15.24
C PRO A 147 25.30 1.47 -16.46
N TYR A 148 24.36 0.57 -16.26
CA TYR A 148 23.73 -0.22 -17.32
C TYR A 148 22.38 0.34 -17.78
N LEU A 149 21.87 1.38 -17.10
CA LEU A 149 20.57 1.97 -17.42
C LEU A 149 20.72 3.43 -17.83
N PRO A 150 20.08 3.85 -18.94
CA PRO A 150 20.05 5.26 -19.33
C PRO A 150 19.38 6.09 -18.23
N GLY A 151 20.13 7.00 -17.60
CA GLY A 151 19.63 7.83 -16.49
C GLY A 151 19.80 7.24 -15.09
N GLY A 152 20.51 6.09 -14.99
CA GLY A 152 20.77 5.41 -13.72
C GLY A 152 19.63 4.52 -13.25
N PHE A 153 19.86 3.81 -12.14
CA PHE A 153 18.85 2.97 -11.49
C PHE A 153 18.49 3.50 -10.11
N ASP A 154 17.22 3.84 -9.94
CA ASP A 154 16.63 4.27 -8.66
C ASP A 154 15.38 3.41 -8.39
N HIS A 155 15.36 2.74 -7.22
CA HIS A 155 14.28 1.82 -6.86
C HIS A 155 12.91 2.52 -6.77
N ALA A 156 12.86 3.77 -6.37
CA ALA A 156 11.60 4.46 -6.14
C ALA A 156 10.83 4.71 -7.46
N PRO A 157 11.41 5.38 -8.50
CA PRO A 157 10.79 5.44 -9.82
C PRO A 157 10.58 4.06 -10.44
N TRP A 158 11.56 3.16 -10.35
CA TRP A 158 11.43 1.82 -10.90
C TRP A 158 10.26 1.04 -10.27
N GLY A 159 10.05 1.22 -8.97
CA GLY A 159 8.92 0.65 -8.24
C GLY A 159 7.58 1.13 -8.80
N ALA A 160 7.41 2.44 -8.91
CA ALA A 160 6.18 3.06 -9.38
C ALA A 160 5.91 2.78 -10.87
N ASP A 161 6.94 2.99 -11.73
CA ASP A 161 6.76 3.08 -13.17
C ASP A 161 6.93 1.75 -13.91
N VAL A 162 7.58 0.76 -13.27
CA VAL A 162 7.87 -0.55 -13.87
C VAL A 162 7.30 -1.69 -13.03
N ALA A 163 7.73 -1.84 -11.78
CA ALA A 163 7.37 -3.01 -10.98
C ALA A 163 5.86 -3.07 -10.64
N LEU A 164 5.24 -1.93 -10.38
CA LEU A 164 3.84 -1.80 -10.01
C LEU A 164 2.94 -1.27 -11.14
N ALA A 165 3.50 -0.85 -12.29
CA ALA A 165 2.75 -0.35 -13.43
C ALA A 165 1.61 -1.29 -13.90
N PRO A 166 1.77 -2.63 -13.92
CA PRO A 166 0.70 -3.54 -14.32
C PRO A 166 -0.55 -3.47 -13.42
N LEU A 167 -0.42 -2.98 -12.19
CA LEU A 167 -1.51 -2.92 -11.20
C LEU A 167 -2.50 -1.79 -11.46
N ASN A 168 -2.17 -0.82 -12.33
CA ASN A 168 -3.02 0.33 -12.63
C ASN A 168 -3.45 1.09 -11.36
N LEU A 169 -2.47 1.47 -10.54
CA LEU A 169 -2.68 2.21 -9.29
C LEU A 169 -3.08 3.66 -9.56
N CYS A 170 -3.65 4.33 -8.56
CA CYS A 170 -3.97 5.75 -8.62
C CYS A 170 -2.70 6.60 -8.75
N ALA A 171 -2.83 7.75 -9.38
CA ALA A 171 -1.73 8.69 -9.60
C ALA A 171 -1.07 9.12 -8.28
N GLU A 172 -1.86 9.36 -7.24
CA GLU A 172 -1.40 9.75 -5.90
C GLU A 172 -0.60 8.62 -5.23
N THR A 173 -1.03 7.38 -5.40
CA THR A 173 -0.30 6.21 -4.89
C THR A 173 1.05 6.07 -5.59
N LEU A 174 1.08 6.18 -6.92
CA LEU A 174 2.32 6.11 -7.70
C LEU A 174 3.26 7.27 -7.41
N ASP A 175 2.72 8.48 -7.24
CA ASP A 175 3.52 9.66 -6.88
C ASP A 175 4.20 9.48 -5.52
N GLY A 176 3.45 9.05 -4.50
CA GLY A 176 3.99 8.78 -3.18
C GLY A 176 5.09 7.71 -3.19
N ILE A 177 4.90 6.62 -3.96
CA ILE A 177 5.91 5.57 -4.14
C ILE A 177 7.16 6.12 -4.84
N ARG A 178 6.99 6.89 -5.92
CA ARG A 178 8.09 7.46 -6.72
C ARG A 178 8.94 8.45 -5.93
N ASN A 179 8.33 9.17 -5.01
CA ASN A 179 8.95 10.31 -4.33
C ASN A 179 9.14 10.08 -2.80
N HIS A 180 9.03 8.83 -2.30
CA HIS A 180 9.16 8.56 -0.87
C HIS A 180 10.57 8.81 -0.33
N SER A 181 11.60 8.72 -1.16
CA SER A 181 13.00 8.93 -0.75
C SER A 181 13.33 10.43 -0.69
N TRP A 182 14.08 10.85 0.34
CA TRP A 182 14.50 12.25 0.51
C TRP A 182 15.49 12.73 -0.55
N SER A 183 16.05 11.84 -1.33
CA SER A 183 16.85 12.20 -2.52
C SER A 183 15.99 12.63 -3.71
N ARG A 184 14.65 12.47 -3.61
CA ARG A 184 13.67 12.80 -4.63
C ARG A 184 12.91 14.08 -4.31
N PRO A 185 12.19 14.68 -5.28
CA PRO A 185 11.23 15.74 -4.99
C PRO A 185 10.21 15.29 -3.93
N ALA A 186 9.69 16.25 -3.16
CA ALA A 186 8.64 15.93 -2.19
C ALA A 186 7.41 15.29 -2.86
N PRO A 187 6.77 14.29 -2.22
CA PRO A 187 5.50 13.76 -2.68
C PRO A 187 4.43 14.86 -2.79
N ALA A 188 3.51 14.71 -3.72
CA ALA A 188 2.45 15.69 -3.93
C ALA A 188 1.36 15.68 -2.84
N THR A 189 1.34 14.63 -1.99
CA THR A 189 0.32 14.45 -0.96
C THR A 189 0.94 14.41 0.44
N PRO A 190 0.25 14.91 1.49
CA PRO A 190 0.72 14.79 2.86
C PRO A 190 0.82 13.34 3.33
N GLU A 191 0.02 12.43 2.76
CA GLU A 191 0.12 10.99 3.01
C GLU A 191 1.48 10.46 2.54
N GLY A 192 1.95 10.88 1.37
CA GLY A 192 3.28 10.53 0.85
C GLY A 192 4.40 11.08 1.73
N GLU A 193 4.29 12.32 2.22
CA GLU A 193 5.26 12.90 3.15
C GLU A 193 5.34 12.12 4.47
N VAL A 194 4.20 11.70 5.04
CA VAL A 194 4.18 10.87 6.24
C VAL A 194 4.92 9.55 6.00
N VAL A 195 4.77 8.92 4.83
CA VAL A 195 5.51 7.70 4.50
C VAL A 195 7.02 7.98 4.42
N SER A 196 7.45 9.08 3.79
CA SER A 196 8.86 9.46 3.70
C SER A 196 9.50 9.59 5.11
N TRP A 197 8.80 10.18 6.07
CA TRP A 197 9.24 10.24 7.46
C TRP A 197 9.24 8.86 8.14
N ALA A 198 8.23 8.03 7.89
CA ALA A 198 8.12 6.69 8.49
C ALA A 198 9.26 5.76 8.02
N VAL A 199 9.67 5.85 6.75
CA VAL A 199 10.80 5.07 6.20
C VAL A 199 12.09 5.39 6.96
N ILE A 200 12.41 6.67 7.17
CA ILE A 200 13.64 7.10 7.84
C ILE A 200 13.66 6.74 9.33
N SER A 201 12.53 6.84 10.00
CA SER A 201 12.43 6.51 11.42
C SER A 201 12.69 5.01 11.72
N ARG A 202 12.75 4.18 10.67
CA ARG A 202 12.93 2.73 10.73
C ARG A 202 14.24 2.22 10.13
N ASN A 203 15.05 3.08 9.55
CA ASN A 203 16.41 2.80 9.12
C ASN A 203 17.38 3.20 10.23
#